data_3818f994f65ea2cb165450e0720a4eb2
#
_entry.id   3818f994f65ea2cb165450e0720a4eb2
#
_cell.length_a   1.000
_cell.length_b   1.000
_cell.length_c   1.000
_cell.angle_alpha   90.00
_cell.angle_beta   90.00
_cell.angle_gamma   90.00
#
_symmetry.space_group_name_H-M   'P 1'
#
loop_
_entity.id
_entity.type
_entity.pdbx_description
1 polymer ?
#
loop_
_entity_poly.entity_id
_entity_poly.type
_entity_poly.pdbx_seq_one_letter_code
_entity_poly.pdbx_strand_id
1 'polypeptide(L)'
;MSQPADTIPISEQRSWQDRLVVSVIISLAWITRLVPMPIWVAVSMLVGAVSMLTGKRHVVLANVRHTHYGSPPGIRGWWLGASMIGSHIRTVIHTLRASINPPDASRFSAIGLDNIAPHLGERGIILVAPHAGPYTTLAMMGRRWLAEQGFNGELVVVARMFQPLRSDAVMEWFVATLGKGALTIIPVDEEPQKLAMQLQRTLRNKGIVVLLVDEPTPTPSLMVPFFDSAIRMPIGPARLARATRSVIIPVMARYRPFGHQSIQIAPAVVPAADPAVTLGQAARSLERLLRSNVGQWSMLTPIWATSGSTLGVPLRKAELHLHSHGSDGLRDIDEWREAARSAGIRIIGVTDHDHIATVREWSMTHERDDGEVAVIPGVEITARGRIVHVGVLFTETVPSRLPKPGTPLPEVVRWARDIAGSIVVLVHPHPVLWTRQLRGLAELGLLPDAIETRYPLVGWQQRKLEREAARFGVAVLGGSDAHLTGGQLGRHVTLYPGDGVDDLVAAIHSRTTRAATLPGGVSVPNDVHLRQSVASWMLPWRERNGVEPLRQRLMHAARVRADSARPVPVGVAEPFDE
;
A
#
# COMPACT_ATOMS: atom_id res chain seq x y z
N MET A 1 18.76 7.41 -50.18
CA MET A 1 18.24 8.82 -50.03
C MET A 1 16.85 8.67 -49.42
N SER A 2 16.72 8.81 -48.12
CA SER A 2 15.45 8.82 -47.41
C SER A 2 14.79 10.18 -47.57
N GLN A 3 13.55 10.18 -48.06
CA GLN A 3 12.74 11.40 -48.16
C GLN A 3 12.63 12.09 -46.79
N PRO A 4 12.63 13.44 -46.73
CA PRO A 4 12.38 14.16 -45.51
C PRO A 4 10.97 13.84 -45.00
N ALA A 5 10.85 13.64 -43.71
CA ALA A 5 9.59 13.36 -43.01
C ALA A 5 8.57 14.46 -43.40
N ASP A 6 7.48 14.03 -44.04
CA ASP A 6 6.35 14.91 -44.36
C ASP A 6 5.92 15.66 -43.10
N THR A 7 5.99 16.96 -43.18
CA THR A 7 5.43 17.88 -42.18
C THR A 7 3.93 17.60 -42.07
N ILE A 8 3.47 17.19 -40.90
CA ILE A 8 2.05 16.96 -40.63
C ILE A 8 1.28 18.25 -40.97
N PRO A 9 0.24 18.18 -41.83
CA PRO A 9 -0.51 19.36 -42.18
C PRO A 9 -1.21 19.91 -40.93
N ILE A 10 -0.78 21.08 -40.50
CA ILE A 10 -1.43 21.82 -39.42
C ILE A 10 -2.72 22.37 -40.06
N SER A 11 -3.90 21.97 -39.54
CA SER A 11 -5.19 22.43 -40.11
C SER A 11 -5.25 23.95 -40.11
N GLU A 12 -5.75 24.56 -41.21
CA GLU A 12 -5.77 26.01 -41.43
C GLU A 12 -6.62 26.80 -40.41
N GLN A 13 -7.41 26.15 -39.59
CA GLN A 13 -8.33 26.77 -38.60
C GLN A 13 -7.71 27.03 -37.22
N ARG A 14 -6.40 26.80 -37.00
CA ARG A 14 -5.79 26.93 -35.68
C ARG A 14 -5.40 28.37 -35.34
N SER A 15 -5.56 28.72 -34.05
CA SER A 15 -5.12 30.01 -33.53
C SER A 15 -3.61 30.20 -33.74
N TRP A 16 -3.16 31.45 -33.90
CA TRP A 16 -1.73 31.75 -34.01
C TRP A 16 -0.95 31.30 -32.76
N GLN A 17 -1.62 31.29 -31.59
CA GLN A 17 -1.05 30.82 -30.31
C GLN A 17 -0.75 29.33 -30.35
N ASP A 18 -1.65 28.50 -30.88
CA ASP A 18 -1.44 27.04 -30.99
C ASP A 18 -0.28 26.75 -31.95
N ARG A 19 -0.19 27.47 -33.07
CA ARG A 19 0.92 27.33 -34.01
C ARG A 19 2.25 27.69 -33.37
N LEU A 20 2.29 28.77 -32.57
CA LEU A 20 3.48 29.18 -31.83
C LEU A 20 3.91 28.10 -30.82
N VAL A 21 2.99 27.58 -30.03
CA VAL A 21 3.28 26.54 -29.04
C VAL A 21 3.84 25.28 -29.69
N VAL A 22 3.21 24.78 -30.76
CA VAL A 22 3.70 23.62 -31.51
C VAL A 22 5.08 23.87 -32.11
N SER A 23 5.32 25.09 -32.69
CA SER A 23 6.63 25.45 -33.23
C SER A 23 7.72 25.50 -32.16
N VAL A 24 7.41 26.01 -30.98
CA VAL A 24 8.33 26.01 -29.82
C VAL A 24 8.66 24.57 -29.40
N ILE A 25 7.65 23.68 -29.32
CA ILE A 25 7.86 22.28 -28.97
C ILE A 25 8.76 21.59 -30.01
N ILE A 26 8.51 21.79 -31.29
CA ILE A 26 9.35 21.23 -32.38
C ILE A 26 10.79 21.77 -32.28
N SER A 27 10.95 23.07 -32.04
CA SER A 27 12.27 23.69 -31.88
C SER A 27 13.02 23.12 -30.68
N LEU A 28 12.34 22.95 -29.54
CA LEU A 28 12.89 22.28 -28.34
C LEU A 28 13.26 20.82 -28.66
N ALA A 29 12.45 20.11 -29.40
CA ALA A 29 12.75 18.75 -29.81
C ALA A 29 14.04 18.66 -30.65
N TRP A 30 14.24 19.58 -31.61
CA TRP A 30 15.48 19.68 -32.36
C TRP A 30 16.69 20.00 -31.47
N ILE A 31 16.56 20.94 -30.52
CA ILE A 31 17.62 21.29 -29.56
C ILE A 31 17.99 20.07 -28.73
N THR A 32 17.01 19.31 -28.27
CA THR A 32 17.31 18.09 -27.49
C THR A 32 18.09 17.05 -28.28
N ARG A 33 17.95 17.05 -29.62
CA ARG A 33 18.69 16.13 -30.52
C ARG A 33 20.15 16.53 -30.69
N LEU A 34 20.45 17.82 -30.72
CA LEU A 34 21.82 18.35 -30.93
C LEU A 34 22.75 17.97 -29.74
N VAL A 35 22.19 17.78 -28.55
CA VAL A 35 22.97 17.48 -27.36
C VAL A 35 22.94 15.96 -27.10
N PRO A 36 24.11 15.29 -26.87
CA PRO A 36 24.19 13.88 -26.55
C PRO A 36 23.42 13.50 -25.30
N MET A 37 22.79 12.31 -25.27
CA MET A 37 21.99 11.85 -24.14
C MET A 37 22.71 11.83 -22.77
N PRO A 38 24.00 11.46 -22.66
CA PRO A 38 24.70 11.53 -21.38
C PRO A 38 24.70 12.91 -20.74
N ILE A 39 24.80 13.99 -21.57
CA ILE A 39 24.73 15.37 -21.10
C ILE A 39 23.32 15.66 -20.56
N TRP A 40 22.27 15.25 -21.27
CA TRP A 40 20.90 15.39 -20.81
C TRP A 40 20.62 14.63 -19.51
N VAL A 41 21.22 13.45 -19.33
CA VAL A 41 21.14 12.71 -18.08
C VAL A 41 21.78 13.50 -16.93
N ALA A 42 22.96 14.04 -17.14
CA ALA A 42 23.64 14.87 -16.14
C ALA A 42 22.86 16.16 -15.82
N VAL A 43 22.36 16.86 -16.85
CA VAL A 43 21.50 18.04 -16.67
C VAL A 43 20.22 17.70 -15.91
N SER A 44 19.56 16.60 -16.26
CA SER A 44 18.35 16.16 -15.56
C SER A 44 18.62 15.87 -14.09
N MET A 45 19.74 15.24 -13.75
CA MET A 45 20.13 14.99 -12.36
C MET A 45 20.49 16.28 -11.60
N LEU A 46 21.18 17.21 -12.26
CA LEU A 46 21.50 18.51 -11.68
C LEU A 46 20.23 19.31 -11.39
N VAL A 47 19.32 19.40 -12.36
CA VAL A 47 18.03 20.08 -12.18
C VAL A 47 17.20 19.40 -11.09
N GLY A 48 17.22 18.06 -11.02
CA GLY A 48 16.60 17.31 -9.94
C GLY A 48 17.17 17.68 -8.57
N ALA A 49 18.51 17.73 -8.46
CA ALA A 49 19.19 18.11 -7.22
C ALA A 49 18.87 19.56 -6.81
N VAL A 50 18.91 20.50 -7.74
CA VAL A 50 18.54 21.92 -7.47
C VAL A 50 17.08 22.04 -7.08
N SER A 51 16.18 21.32 -7.75
CA SER A 51 14.75 21.32 -7.41
C SER A 51 14.46 20.81 -6.00
N MET A 52 15.30 19.94 -5.44
CA MET A 52 15.19 19.49 -4.06
C MET A 52 15.54 20.58 -3.03
N LEU A 53 16.05 21.73 -3.45
CA LEU A 53 16.24 22.91 -2.60
C LEU A 53 14.99 23.80 -2.56
N THR A 54 13.97 23.49 -3.35
CA THR A 54 12.70 24.25 -3.44
C THR A 54 11.59 23.61 -2.59
N GLY A 55 10.43 24.29 -2.48
CA GLY A 55 9.26 23.78 -1.76
C GLY A 55 8.71 22.44 -2.27
N LYS A 56 8.97 22.05 -3.52
CA LYS A 56 8.56 20.75 -4.08
C LYS A 56 9.20 19.54 -3.36
N ARG A 57 10.32 19.75 -2.68
CA ARG A 57 11.01 18.69 -1.88
C ARG A 57 10.07 17.97 -0.92
N HIS A 58 9.13 18.68 -0.29
CA HIS A 58 8.23 18.10 0.72
C HIS A 58 7.35 16.99 0.14
N VAL A 59 6.77 17.21 -1.03
CA VAL A 59 5.94 16.20 -1.72
C VAL A 59 6.78 15.01 -2.15
N VAL A 60 7.92 15.26 -2.80
CA VAL A 60 8.80 14.20 -3.29
C VAL A 60 9.38 13.38 -2.13
N LEU A 61 9.83 14.04 -1.05
CA LEU A 61 10.32 13.34 0.14
C LEU A 61 9.22 12.57 0.87
N ALA A 62 7.97 13.07 0.88
CA ALA A 62 6.84 12.32 1.40
C ALA A 62 6.61 11.04 0.58
N ASN A 63 6.63 11.13 -0.76
CA ASN A 63 6.52 9.97 -1.63
C ASN A 63 7.68 8.97 -1.39
N VAL A 64 8.92 9.45 -1.30
CA VAL A 64 10.09 8.60 -0.99
C VAL A 64 9.95 7.95 0.40
N ARG A 65 9.48 8.68 1.40
CA ARG A 65 9.30 8.17 2.77
C ARG A 65 8.36 6.97 2.79
N HIS A 66 7.24 7.05 2.11
CA HIS A 66 6.29 5.94 1.98
C HIS A 66 6.89 4.71 1.29
N THR A 67 7.73 4.90 0.27
CA THR A 67 8.40 3.76 -0.38
C THR A 67 9.46 3.07 0.50
N HIS A 68 9.83 3.69 1.62
CA HIS A 68 10.79 3.18 2.60
C HIS A 68 10.16 2.86 3.96
N TYR A 69 8.83 2.64 3.99
CA TYR A 69 8.09 2.25 5.20
C TYR A 69 8.26 3.23 6.37
N GLY A 70 8.06 4.52 6.08
CA GLY A 70 8.07 5.57 7.10
C GLY A 70 9.46 5.95 7.62
N SER A 71 10.54 5.40 7.06
CA SER A 71 11.89 5.83 7.43
C SER A 71 12.15 7.26 6.98
N PRO A 72 12.79 8.09 7.80
CA PRO A 72 13.25 9.38 7.34
C PRO A 72 14.18 9.19 6.15
N PRO A 73 14.00 9.97 5.08
CA PRO A 73 14.73 9.74 3.83
C PRO A 73 16.25 10.00 3.94
N GLY A 74 16.72 10.80 4.88
CA GLY A 74 18.14 11.15 5.01
C GLY A 74 18.75 11.59 3.67
N ILE A 75 20.07 11.58 3.58
CA ILE A 75 20.79 11.94 2.34
C ILE A 75 20.44 10.99 1.17
N ARG A 76 20.22 9.70 1.45
CA ARG A 76 19.82 8.72 0.44
C ARG A 76 18.43 9.03 -0.11
N GLY A 77 17.48 9.41 0.75
CA GLY A 77 16.14 9.81 0.33
C GLY A 77 16.17 11.10 -0.49
N TRP A 78 17.05 12.04 -0.13
CA TRP A 78 17.23 13.26 -0.90
C TRP A 78 17.71 12.95 -2.33
N TRP A 79 18.71 12.09 -2.50
CA TRP A 79 19.21 11.65 -3.81
C TRP A 79 18.16 10.86 -4.59
N LEU A 80 17.34 10.04 -3.95
CA LEU A 80 16.21 9.37 -4.59
C LEU A 80 15.19 10.39 -5.09
N GLY A 81 14.85 11.40 -4.30
CA GLY A 81 13.96 12.48 -4.71
C GLY A 81 14.51 13.27 -5.89
N ALA A 82 15.79 13.63 -5.86
CA ALA A 82 16.48 14.25 -6.98
C ALA A 82 16.42 13.38 -8.25
N SER A 83 16.61 12.07 -8.10
CA SER A 83 16.51 11.10 -9.20
C SER A 83 15.09 11.00 -9.76
N MET A 84 14.04 11.06 -8.92
CA MET A 84 12.64 11.07 -9.37
C MET A 84 12.36 12.29 -10.26
N ILE A 85 12.76 13.49 -9.82
CA ILE A 85 12.61 14.72 -10.60
C ILE A 85 13.44 14.63 -11.89
N GLY A 86 14.70 14.19 -11.78
CA GLY A 86 15.57 13.98 -12.93
C GLY A 86 15.01 12.97 -13.93
N SER A 87 14.39 11.89 -13.46
CA SER A 87 13.72 10.90 -14.29
C SER A 87 12.53 11.50 -15.05
N HIS A 88 11.74 12.34 -14.40
CA HIS A 88 10.63 13.04 -15.04
C HIS A 88 11.14 13.93 -16.19
N ILE A 89 12.15 14.77 -15.94
CA ILE A 89 12.76 15.63 -16.95
C ILE A 89 13.32 14.79 -18.11
N ARG A 90 14.02 13.71 -17.77
CA ARG A 90 14.55 12.78 -18.76
C ARG A 90 13.44 12.17 -19.63
N THR A 91 12.29 11.85 -19.06
CA THR A 91 11.13 11.32 -19.81
C THR A 91 10.60 12.37 -20.79
N VAL A 92 10.48 13.62 -20.39
CA VAL A 92 10.10 14.72 -21.29
C VAL A 92 11.10 14.86 -22.46
N ILE A 93 12.40 14.84 -22.17
CA ILE A 93 13.46 14.92 -23.21
C ILE A 93 13.39 13.73 -24.17
N HIS A 94 13.19 12.52 -23.66
CA HIS A 94 13.03 11.34 -24.52
C HIS A 94 11.79 11.44 -25.39
N THR A 95 10.68 11.95 -24.87
CA THR A 95 9.44 12.14 -25.62
C THR A 95 9.62 13.16 -26.74
N LEU A 96 10.26 14.30 -26.44
CA LEU A 96 10.59 15.32 -27.44
C LEU A 96 11.51 14.76 -28.55
N ARG A 97 12.52 13.99 -28.19
CA ARG A 97 13.40 13.34 -29.19
C ARG A 97 12.67 12.33 -30.05
N ALA A 98 11.79 11.52 -29.41
CA ALA A 98 11.01 10.51 -30.09
C ALA A 98 10.02 11.10 -31.11
N SER A 99 9.59 12.35 -30.90
CA SER A 99 8.70 13.05 -31.82
C SER A 99 9.35 13.37 -33.17
N ILE A 100 10.67 13.55 -33.19
CA ILE A 100 11.43 13.85 -34.42
C ILE A 100 12.05 12.57 -34.98
N ASN A 101 12.53 11.66 -34.10
CA ASN A 101 13.22 10.44 -34.50
C ASN A 101 12.75 9.29 -33.63
N PRO A 102 12.08 8.27 -34.19
CA PRO A 102 11.62 7.12 -33.43
C PRO A 102 12.77 6.48 -32.67
N PRO A 103 12.53 6.01 -31.44
CA PRO A 103 13.57 5.35 -30.65
C PRO A 103 14.08 4.09 -31.35
N ASP A 104 15.37 3.82 -31.19
CA ASP A 104 16.02 2.62 -31.74
C ASP A 104 15.54 1.37 -31.00
N ALA A 105 14.82 0.50 -31.72
CA ALA A 105 14.26 -0.72 -31.15
C ALA A 105 15.33 -1.73 -30.71
N SER A 106 16.54 -1.68 -31.26
CA SER A 106 17.65 -2.56 -30.82
C SER A 106 18.11 -2.27 -29.38
N ARG A 107 17.74 -1.12 -28.83
CA ARG A 107 18.01 -0.70 -27.44
C ARG A 107 16.87 -1.01 -26.48
N PHE A 108 15.89 -1.79 -26.91
CA PHE A 108 14.78 -2.23 -26.09
C PHE A 108 14.94 -3.69 -25.67
N SER A 109 14.55 -3.99 -24.44
CA SER A 109 14.50 -5.36 -23.93
C SER A 109 13.26 -5.56 -23.05
N ALA A 110 12.72 -6.77 -23.08
CA ALA A 110 11.61 -7.16 -22.21
C ALA A 110 12.09 -8.22 -21.21
N ILE A 111 11.69 -8.09 -19.96
CA ILE A 111 12.01 -9.03 -18.87
C ILE A 111 10.68 -9.57 -18.33
N GLY A 112 10.56 -10.89 -18.21
CA GLY A 112 9.32 -11.55 -17.78
C GLY A 112 8.36 -11.82 -18.95
N LEU A 113 8.88 -12.18 -20.11
CA LEU A 113 8.12 -12.52 -21.33
C LEU A 113 7.11 -13.63 -21.10
N ASP A 114 7.47 -14.64 -20.32
CA ASP A 114 6.62 -15.78 -19.99
C ASP A 114 5.31 -15.36 -19.28
N ASN A 115 5.26 -14.14 -18.74
CA ASN A 115 4.06 -13.59 -18.10
C ASN A 115 3.06 -12.99 -19.08
N ILE A 116 3.45 -12.63 -20.29
CA ILE A 116 2.56 -12.05 -21.31
C ILE A 116 2.35 -12.98 -22.51
N ALA A 117 3.37 -13.71 -22.93
CA ALA A 117 3.34 -14.55 -24.12
C ALA A 117 2.12 -15.49 -24.19
N PRO A 118 1.70 -16.20 -23.12
CA PRO A 118 0.53 -17.09 -23.16
C PRO A 118 -0.80 -16.38 -23.41
N HIS A 119 -0.82 -15.05 -23.34
CA HIS A 119 -2.05 -14.26 -23.47
C HIS A 119 -2.14 -13.49 -24.78
N LEU A 120 -1.02 -13.35 -25.51
CA LEU A 120 -0.96 -12.64 -26.79
C LEU A 120 -1.82 -13.34 -27.85
N GLY A 121 -2.78 -12.60 -28.42
CA GLY A 121 -3.70 -13.13 -29.42
C GLY A 121 -4.76 -14.10 -28.88
N GLU A 122 -4.68 -14.51 -27.60
CA GLU A 122 -5.64 -15.44 -26.98
C GLU A 122 -6.76 -14.71 -26.26
N ARG A 123 -6.43 -13.60 -25.59
CA ARG A 123 -7.40 -12.77 -24.86
C ARG A 123 -6.97 -11.31 -24.83
N GLY A 124 -7.89 -10.41 -24.44
CA GLY A 124 -7.55 -9.02 -24.21
C GLY A 124 -6.57 -8.85 -23.03
N ILE A 125 -5.67 -7.91 -23.13
CA ILE A 125 -4.65 -7.63 -22.11
C ILE A 125 -4.75 -6.19 -21.69
N ILE A 126 -4.81 -5.93 -20.37
CA ILE A 126 -4.71 -4.61 -19.79
C ILE A 126 -3.34 -4.49 -19.13
N LEU A 127 -2.45 -3.72 -19.73
CA LEU A 127 -1.18 -3.37 -19.11
C LEU A 127 -1.41 -2.20 -18.15
N VAL A 128 -1.16 -2.43 -16.87
CA VAL A 128 -1.19 -1.36 -15.86
C VAL A 128 0.23 -0.99 -15.48
N ALA A 129 0.55 0.30 -15.52
CA ALA A 129 1.89 0.81 -15.30
C ALA A 129 1.91 2.02 -14.36
N PRO A 130 3.01 2.24 -13.63
CA PRO A 130 3.27 3.50 -12.93
C PRO A 130 3.90 4.52 -13.89
N HIS A 131 3.84 5.80 -13.54
CA HIS A 131 4.59 6.86 -14.21
C HIS A 131 6.10 6.71 -13.90
N ALA A 132 6.74 5.69 -14.42
CA ALA A 132 8.14 5.38 -14.12
C ALA A 132 8.97 5.10 -15.38
N GLY A 133 10.21 5.59 -15.38
CA GLY A 133 11.12 5.43 -16.50
C GLY A 133 10.59 6.07 -17.80
N PRO A 134 10.92 5.50 -18.97
CA PRO A 134 10.51 6.03 -20.28
C PRO A 134 9.09 5.63 -20.69
N TYR A 135 8.10 5.75 -19.79
CA TYR A 135 6.73 5.25 -20.01
C TYR A 135 6.06 5.83 -21.26
N THR A 136 6.40 7.06 -21.70
CA THR A 136 5.84 7.69 -22.90
C THR A 136 6.35 7.07 -24.19
N THR A 137 7.62 6.68 -24.24
CA THR A 137 8.22 6.05 -25.42
C THR A 137 8.11 4.54 -25.41
N LEU A 138 7.76 3.96 -24.25
CA LEU A 138 7.60 2.50 -24.08
C LEU A 138 6.57 1.93 -25.04
N ALA A 139 5.42 2.60 -25.19
CA ALA A 139 4.35 2.13 -26.05
C ALA A 139 4.81 2.01 -27.53
N MET A 140 5.59 2.97 -28.02
CA MET A 140 6.14 2.94 -29.38
C MET A 140 7.11 1.77 -29.57
N MET A 141 8.04 1.59 -28.63
CA MET A 141 9.02 0.53 -28.67
C MET A 141 8.37 -0.84 -28.44
N GLY A 142 7.44 -0.91 -27.49
CA GLY A 142 6.68 -2.10 -27.17
C GLY A 142 5.83 -2.60 -28.35
N ARG A 143 5.20 -1.69 -29.11
CA ARG A 143 4.42 -2.06 -30.29
C ARG A 143 5.27 -2.76 -31.35
N ARG A 144 6.46 -2.22 -31.63
CA ARG A 144 7.38 -2.82 -32.60
C ARG A 144 7.85 -4.19 -32.12
N TRP A 145 8.25 -4.27 -30.87
CA TRP A 145 8.66 -5.53 -30.25
C TRP A 145 7.53 -6.57 -30.25
N LEU A 146 6.28 -6.19 -29.91
CA LEU A 146 5.12 -7.08 -29.96
C LEU A 146 4.87 -7.62 -31.38
N ALA A 147 5.08 -6.80 -32.41
CA ALA A 147 4.98 -7.22 -33.80
C ALA A 147 6.06 -8.28 -34.14
N GLU A 148 7.27 -8.12 -33.62
CA GLU A 148 8.36 -9.12 -33.76
C GLU A 148 8.03 -10.43 -33.02
N GLN A 149 7.17 -10.39 -31.99
CA GLN A 149 6.62 -11.58 -31.32
C GLN A 149 5.35 -12.13 -31.99
N GLY A 150 5.00 -11.65 -33.18
CA GLY A 150 3.83 -12.11 -33.94
C GLY A 150 2.51 -11.47 -33.55
N PHE A 151 2.49 -10.52 -32.61
CA PHE A 151 1.27 -9.82 -32.22
C PHE A 151 0.94 -8.68 -33.17
N ASN A 152 -0.13 -8.83 -33.96
CA ASN A 152 -0.64 -7.83 -34.89
C ASN A 152 -1.95 -7.17 -34.44
N GLY A 153 -2.40 -7.44 -33.22
CA GLY A 153 -3.61 -6.86 -32.66
C GLY A 153 -3.48 -5.35 -32.39
N GLU A 154 -4.59 -4.73 -32.04
CA GLU A 154 -4.64 -3.31 -31.69
C GLU A 154 -3.93 -3.07 -30.35
N LEU A 155 -3.15 -1.98 -30.26
CA LEU A 155 -2.54 -1.47 -29.04
C LEU A 155 -3.07 -0.06 -28.78
N VAL A 156 -3.83 0.10 -27.70
CA VAL A 156 -4.44 1.38 -27.27
C VAL A 156 -3.74 1.89 -26.02
N VAL A 157 -3.36 3.16 -26.03
CA VAL A 157 -2.83 3.86 -24.86
C VAL A 157 -3.80 4.96 -24.45
N VAL A 158 -4.24 4.96 -23.21
CA VAL A 158 -5.01 6.07 -22.65
C VAL A 158 -4.04 7.05 -22.01
N ALA A 159 -4.02 8.29 -22.48
CA ALA A 159 -3.09 9.31 -22.05
C ALA A 159 -3.80 10.59 -21.61
N ARG A 160 -3.24 11.25 -20.59
CA ARG A 160 -3.64 12.60 -20.18
C ARG A 160 -2.54 13.58 -20.55
N MET A 161 -2.92 14.74 -21.08
CA MET A 161 -1.97 15.80 -21.36
C MET A 161 -1.49 16.51 -20.09
N PHE A 162 -0.25 16.94 -20.15
CA PHE A 162 0.36 17.77 -19.10
C PHE A 162 -0.36 19.13 -19.01
N GLN A 163 -0.86 19.47 -17.82
CA GLN A 163 -1.78 20.60 -17.58
C GLN A 163 -1.35 21.96 -18.13
N PRO A 164 -0.06 22.38 -18.10
CA PRO A 164 0.33 23.69 -18.64
C PRO A 164 0.22 23.81 -20.16
N LEU A 165 0.10 22.69 -20.87
CA LEU A 165 0.10 22.64 -22.34
C LEU A 165 -1.25 22.14 -22.89
N ARG A 166 -2.35 22.39 -22.19
CA ARG A 166 -3.70 22.07 -22.66
C ARG A 166 -4.07 22.86 -23.90
N SER A 167 -3.52 22.44 -25.01
CA SER A 167 -3.94 22.87 -26.34
C SER A 167 -4.27 21.61 -27.12
N ASP A 168 -5.43 21.60 -27.76
CA ASP A 168 -5.85 20.50 -28.64
C ASP A 168 -4.79 20.27 -29.73
N ALA A 169 -4.15 21.33 -30.19
CA ALA A 169 -3.08 21.29 -31.18
C ALA A 169 -1.85 20.51 -30.69
N VAL A 170 -1.48 20.65 -29.42
CA VAL A 170 -0.38 19.87 -28.80
C VAL A 170 -0.75 18.42 -28.64
N MET A 171 -2.00 18.13 -28.26
CA MET A 171 -2.49 16.76 -28.18
C MET A 171 -2.51 16.10 -29.56
N GLU A 172 -3.06 16.73 -30.55
CA GLU A 172 -3.07 16.20 -31.91
C GLU A 172 -1.64 15.98 -32.45
N TRP A 173 -0.73 16.93 -32.23
CA TRP A 173 0.67 16.74 -32.58
C TRP A 173 1.30 15.55 -31.84
N PHE A 174 1.03 15.42 -30.55
CA PHE A 174 1.54 14.34 -29.73
C PHE A 174 0.97 12.97 -30.19
N VAL A 175 -0.34 12.88 -30.42
CA VAL A 175 -1.02 11.69 -30.95
C VAL A 175 -0.48 11.33 -32.33
N ALA A 176 -0.38 12.32 -33.23
CA ALA A 176 0.15 12.11 -34.58
C ALA A 176 1.61 11.65 -34.57
N THR A 177 2.39 12.14 -33.62
CA THR A 177 3.83 11.83 -33.52
C THR A 177 4.09 10.48 -32.87
N LEU A 178 3.46 10.19 -31.77
CA LEU A 178 3.60 8.91 -31.05
C LEU A 178 2.77 7.78 -31.68
N GLY A 179 1.68 8.12 -32.37
CA GLY A 179 0.84 7.16 -33.10
C GLY A 179 1.43 6.66 -34.43
N LYS A 180 2.53 7.23 -34.91
CA LYS A 180 3.23 6.72 -36.10
C LYS A 180 3.69 5.29 -35.88
N GLY A 181 2.95 4.31 -36.42
CA GLY A 181 3.30 2.89 -36.30
C GLY A 181 2.26 1.99 -35.66
N ALA A 182 0.97 2.25 -35.88
CA ALA A 182 -0.15 1.40 -35.45
C ALA A 182 -0.42 1.39 -33.91
N LEU A 183 -0.19 2.54 -33.27
CA LEU A 183 -0.55 2.79 -31.87
C LEU A 183 -1.73 3.75 -31.83
N THR A 184 -2.83 3.38 -31.19
CA THR A 184 -3.99 4.25 -30.96
C THR A 184 -3.82 4.95 -29.61
N ILE A 185 -3.77 6.28 -29.58
CA ILE A 185 -3.75 7.06 -28.35
C ILE A 185 -5.12 7.69 -28.15
N ILE A 186 -5.73 7.48 -27.00
CA ILE A 186 -7.03 8.03 -26.65
C ILE A 186 -6.84 9.00 -25.48
N PRO A 187 -7.29 10.26 -25.61
CA PRO A 187 -7.28 11.22 -24.51
C PRO A 187 -8.17 10.74 -23.34
N VAL A 188 -7.70 10.90 -22.10
CA VAL A 188 -8.48 10.59 -20.89
C VAL A 188 -9.73 11.49 -20.77
N ASP A 189 -9.67 12.69 -21.36
CA ASP A 189 -10.76 13.68 -21.33
C ASP A 189 -11.86 13.38 -22.38
N GLU A 190 -11.78 12.25 -23.11
CA GLU A 190 -12.85 11.72 -23.96
C GLU A 190 -14.11 11.42 -23.13
N GLU A 191 -15.28 11.50 -23.76
CA GLU A 191 -16.53 11.13 -23.10
C GLU A 191 -16.43 9.74 -22.46
N PRO A 192 -16.69 9.59 -21.14
CA PRO A 192 -16.41 8.35 -20.40
C PRO A 192 -17.06 7.09 -20.99
N GLN A 193 -18.27 7.24 -21.56
CA GLN A 193 -18.98 6.12 -22.18
C GLN A 193 -18.32 5.69 -23.49
N LYS A 194 -17.93 6.64 -24.32
CA LYS A 194 -17.27 6.40 -25.60
C LYS A 194 -15.90 5.75 -25.39
N LEU A 195 -15.12 6.29 -24.43
CA LEU A 195 -13.84 5.71 -24.01
C LEU A 195 -14.04 4.26 -23.57
N ALA A 196 -14.99 3.98 -22.66
CA ALA A 196 -15.24 2.64 -22.16
C ALA A 196 -15.64 1.66 -23.28
N MET A 197 -16.50 2.07 -24.22
CA MET A 197 -16.90 1.23 -25.35
C MET A 197 -15.72 0.90 -26.26
N GLN A 198 -14.87 1.89 -26.56
CA GLN A 198 -13.70 1.69 -27.39
C GLN A 198 -12.70 0.73 -26.76
N LEU A 199 -12.41 0.90 -25.45
CA LEU A 199 -11.52 0.00 -24.72
C LEU A 199 -12.08 -1.43 -24.64
N GLN A 200 -13.41 -1.58 -24.43
CA GLN A 200 -14.06 -2.89 -24.45
C GLN A 200 -13.96 -3.56 -25.81
N ARG A 201 -14.16 -2.80 -26.91
CA ARG A 201 -14.01 -3.31 -28.27
C ARG A 201 -12.60 -3.84 -28.52
N THR A 202 -11.58 -3.05 -28.20
CA THR A 202 -10.16 -3.46 -28.32
C THR A 202 -9.89 -4.76 -27.56
N LEU A 203 -10.32 -4.82 -26.29
CA LEU A 203 -10.07 -6.00 -25.45
C LEU A 203 -10.82 -7.25 -25.91
N ARG A 204 -12.08 -7.11 -26.37
CA ARG A 204 -12.83 -8.24 -26.95
C ARG A 204 -12.21 -8.76 -28.25
N ASN A 205 -11.55 -7.88 -28.99
CA ASN A 205 -10.78 -8.23 -30.19
C ASN A 205 -9.35 -8.72 -29.85
N LYS A 206 -9.11 -9.14 -28.59
CA LYS A 206 -7.82 -9.65 -28.11
C LYS A 206 -6.68 -8.63 -28.24
N GLY A 207 -7.00 -7.34 -28.26
CA GLY A 207 -6.05 -6.23 -28.26
C GLY A 207 -5.45 -5.96 -26.89
N ILE A 208 -4.56 -4.99 -26.83
CA ILE A 208 -3.85 -4.55 -25.65
C ILE A 208 -4.25 -3.11 -25.31
N VAL A 209 -4.60 -2.86 -24.05
CA VAL A 209 -4.87 -1.53 -23.50
C VAL A 209 -3.82 -1.19 -22.46
N VAL A 210 -3.20 -0.01 -22.54
CA VAL A 210 -2.20 0.49 -21.59
C VAL A 210 -2.80 1.61 -20.75
N LEU A 211 -2.73 1.46 -19.42
CA LEU A 211 -3.27 2.42 -18.44
C LEU A 211 -2.22 2.73 -17.39
N LEU A 212 -1.99 4.02 -17.13
CA LEU A 212 -1.22 4.47 -15.97
C LEU A 212 -2.18 4.61 -14.78
N VAL A 213 -1.82 4.01 -13.64
CA VAL A 213 -2.79 3.79 -12.54
C VAL A 213 -2.35 4.35 -11.18
N ASP A 214 -1.22 5.02 -11.11
CA ASP A 214 -0.60 5.50 -9.87
C ASP A 214 -0.83 6.99 -9.58
N GLU A 215 -1.51 7.72 -10.46
CA GLU A 215 -1.89 9.10 -10.26
C GLU A 215 -3.39 9.22 -9.90
N PRO A 216 -3.76 10.05 -8.92
CA PRO A 216 -5.16 10.31 -8.60
C PRO A 216 -5.90 10.88 -9.80
N THR A 217 -7.00 10.25 -10.19
CA THR A 217 -7.87 10.72 -11.28
C THR A 217 -9.27 11.04 -10.71
N PRO A 218 -10.04 11.94 -11.35
CA PRO A 218 -11.42 12.22 -10.95
C PRO A 218 -12.38 11.06 -11.26
N THR A 219 -11.89 9.95 -11.81
CA THR A 219 -12.70 8.76 -12.10
C THR A 219 -12.98 7.96 -10.82
N PRO A 220 -14.06 7.13 -10.80
CA PRO A 220 -14.30 6.23 -9.69
C PRO A 220 -13.06 5.39 -9.37
N SER A 221 -12.64 5.41 -8.11
CA SER A 221 -11.40 4.81 -7.65
C SER A 221 -11.61 4.06 -6.34
N LEU A 222 -10.78 3.08 -6.06
CA LEU A 222 -10.71 2.39 -4.79
C LEU A 222 -9.41 2.74 -4.06
N MET A 223 -9.48 2.75 -2.74
CA MET A 223 -8.30 2.81 -1.91
C MET A 223 -7.61 1.45 -1.93
N VAL A 224 -6.37 1.43 -2.37
CA VAL A 224 -5.59 0.20 -2.51
C VAL A 224 -4.30 0.33 -1.71
N PRO A 225 -3.95 -0.65 -0.88
CA PRO A 225 -2.66 -0.66 -0.18
C PRO A 225 -1.51 -0.57 -1.17
N PHE A 226 -0.57 0.35 -0.90
CA PHE A 226 0.59 0.59 -1.74
C PHE A 226 1.75 1.06 -0.87
N PHE A 227 2.85 0.31 -0.82
CA PHE A 227 3.96 0.46 0.13
C PHE A 227 3.46 0.45 1.59
N ASP A 228 3.81 1.45 2.40
CA ASP A 228 3.32 1.59 3.79
C ASP A 228 2.05 2.43 3.90
N SER A 229 1.46 2.83 2.78
CA SER A 229 0.27 3.68 2.71
C SER A 229 -0.79 3.12 1.74
N ALA A 230 -1.76 3.90 1.38
CA ALA A 230 -2.72 3.57 0.35
C ALA A 230 -2.79 4.69 -0.69
N ILE A 231 -3.08 4.29 -1.92
CA ILE A 231 -3.33 5.21 -3.02
C ILE A 231 -4.73 5.00 -3.59
N ARG A 232 -5.25 6.03 -4.23
CA ARG A 232 -6.46 5.90 -5.04
C ARG A 232 -6.11 5.31 -6.39
N MET A 233 -6.56 4.09 -6.64
CA MET A 233 -6.38 3.43 -7.92
C MET A 233 -7.70 3.40 -8.69
N PRO A 234 -7.73 3.83 -9.98
CA PRO A 234 -8.94 3.80 -10.79
C PRO A 234 -9.55 2.39 -10.84
N ILE A 235 -10.87 2.30 -10.68
CA ILE A 235 -11.59 1.01 -10.73
C ILE A 235 -11.72 0.46 -12.17
N GLY A 236 -11.53 1.33 -13.17
CA GLY A 236 -11.71 1.02 -14.58
C GLY A 236 -10.99 -0.24 -15.05
N PRO A 237 -9.69 -0.43 -14.78
CA PRO A 237 -8.94 -1.63 -15.17
C PRO A 237 -9.59 -2.93 -14.70
N ALA A 238 -10.01 -3.02 -13.44
CA ALA A 238 -10.64 -4.23 -12.89
C ALA A 238 -12.02 -4.50 -13.48
N ARG A 239 -12.84 -3.45 -13.67
CA ARG A 239 -14.15 -3.57 -14.30
C ARG A 239 -14.05 -3.98 -15.77
N LEU A 240 -13.15 -3.37 -16.52
CA LEU A 240 -12.88 -3.71 -17.92
C LEU A 240 -12.41 -5.16 -18.05
N ALA A 241 -11.42 -5.57 -17.25
CA ALA A 241 -10.89 -6.93 -17.27
C ALA A 241 -11.99 -7.97 -17.05
N ARG A 242 -12.86 -7.73 -16.06
CA ARG A 242 -13.98 -8.63 -15.77
C ARG A 242 -15.03 -8.65 -16.91
N ALA A 243 -15.42 -7.48 -17.43
CA ALA A 243 -16.44 -7.36 -18.47
C ALA A 243 -16.01 -7.96 -19.82
N THR A 244 -14.70 -8.01 -20.08
CA THR A 244 -14.14 -8.51 -21.34
C THR A 244 -13.42 -9.86 -21.20
N ARG A 245 -13.37 -10.43 -19.99
CA ARG A 245 -12.60 -11.64 -19.66
C ARG A 245 -11.10 -11.51 -20.00
N SER A 246 -10.58 -10.28 -19.90
CA SER A 246 -9.17 -9.93 -20.13
C SER A 246 -8.34 -10.16 -18.87
N VAL A 247 -7.02 -10.21 -19.02
CA VAL A 247 -6.09 -10.24 -17.87
C VAL A 247 -5.49 -8.87 -17.64
N ILE A 248 -5.12 -8.58 -16.40
CA ILE A 248 -4.34 -7.40 -16.04
C ILE A 248 -2.88 -7.85 -15.87
N ILE A 249 -1.97 -7.18 -16.55
CA ILE A 249 -0.54 -7.45 -16.43
C ILE A 249 0.16 -6.18 -15.95
N PRO A 250 0.65 -6.16 -14.70
CA PRO A 250 1.43 -5.04 -14.19
C PRO A 250 2.79 -4.98 -14.87
N VAL A 251 3.16 -3.80 -15.37
CA VAL A 251 4.41 -3.57 -16.07
C VAL A 251 5.09 -2.29 -15.59
N MET A 252 6.41 -2.19 -15.79
CA MET A 252 7.16 -0.98 -15.50
C MET A 252 8.24 -0.73 -16.56
N ALA A 253 8.26 0.48 -17.10
CA ALA A 253 9.33 0.95 -17.95
C ALA A 253 10.58 1.33 -17.13
N ARG A 254 11.77 1.08 -17.67
CA ARG A 254 13.04 1.39 -17.01
C ARG A 254 14.05 1.99 -17.97
N TYR A 255 14.74 3.02 -17.49
CA TYR A 255 16.02 3.42 -18.08
C TYR A 255 17.11 2.44 -17.67
N ARG A 256 17.90 2.04 -18.64
CA ARG A 256 19.11 1.23 -18.47
C ARG A 256 20.34 2.07 -18.85
N PRO A 257 21.53 1.66 -18.47
CA PRO A 257 22.78 2.33 -18.90
C PRO A 257 22.88 2.44 -20.43
N PHE A 258 23.67 3.38 -20.90
CA PHE A 258 23.99 3.59 -22.32
C PHE A 258 22.78 3.85 -23.24
N GLY A 259 21.69 4.41 -22.70
CA GLY A 259 20.49 4.76 -23.46
C GLY A 259 19.57 3.58 -23.78
N HIS A 260 19.84 2.40 -23.24
CA HIS A 260 18.92 1.26 -23.32
C HIS A 260 17.66 1.52 -22.50
N GLN A 261 16.57 0.89 -22.89
CA GLN A 261 15.28 0.91 -22.23
C GLN A 261 14.78 -0.53 -22.04
N SER A 262 14.06 -0.78 -20.97
CA SER A 262 13.47 -2.10 -20.78
C SER A 262 12.07 -1.98 -20.19
N ILE A 263 11.24 -2.99 -20.46
CA ILE A 263 10.00 -3.24 -19.75
C ILE A 263 10.18 -4.44 -18.81
N GLN A 264 9.74 -4.30 -17.58
CA GLN A 264 9.56 -5.43 -16.67
C GLN A 264 8.09 -5.80 -16.64
N ILE A 265 7.81 -7.07 -16.83
CA ILE A 265 6.46 -7.64 -16.95
C ILE A 265 6.25 -8.56 -15.75
N ALA A 266 5.31 -8.22 -14.87
CA ALA A 266 4.94 -9.05 -13.73
C ALA A 266 3.93 -10.15 -14.13
N PRO A 267 3.72 -11.17 -13.29
CA PRO A 267 2.70 -12.19 -13.52
C PRO A 267 1.31 -11.60 -13.74
N ALA A 268 0.55 -12.22 -14.63
CA ALA A 268 -0.81 -11.81 -14.95
C ALA A 268 -1.74 -11.95 -13.74
N VAL A 269 -2.60 -10.97 -13.54
CA VAL A 269 -3.66 -10.96 -12.54
C VAL A 269 -4.98 -11.30 -13.22
N VAL A 270 -5.57 -12.42 -12.81
CA VAL A 270 -6.91 -12.81 -13.25
C VAL A 270 -7.94 -12.00 -12.46
N PRO A 271 -8.93 -11.38 -13.13
CA PRO A 271 -9.91 -10.56 -12.44
C PRO A 271 -10.79 -11.39 -11.50
N ALA A 272 -10.83 -11.00 -10.23
CA ALA A 272 -11.74 -11.55 -9.22
C ALA A 272 -13.16 -10.93 -9.34
N ALA A 273 -14.11 -11.49 -8.61
CA ALA A 273 -15.47 -10.93 -8.52
C ALA A 273 -15.43 -9.53 -7.91
N ASP A 274 -14.63 -9.34 -6.86
CA ASP A 274 -14.39 -8.05 -6.23
C ASP A 274 -13.25 -7.29 -6.96
N PRO A 275 -13.52 -6.08 -7.47
CA PRO A 275 -12.50 -5.22 -8.05
C PRO A 275 -11.37 -4.86 -7.09
N ALA A 276 -11.63 -4.77 -5.78
CA ALA A 276 -10.62 -4.43 -4.78
C ALA A 276 -9.53 -5.51 -4.69
N VAL A 277 -9.91 -6.79 -4.74
CA VAL A 277 -8.97 -7.91 -4.78
C VAL A 277 -8.07 -7.85 -6.02
N THR A 278 -8.68 -7.60 -7.17
CA THR A 278 -7.96 -7.49 -8.46
C THR A 278 -6.94 -6.34 -8.43
N LEU A 279 -7.39 -5.15 -8.02
CA LEU A 279 -6.52 -3.97 -7.93
C LEU A 279 -5.45 -4.13 -6.85
N GLY A 280 -5.79 -4.75 -5.72
CA GLY A 280 -4.82 -5.05 -4.66
C GLY A 280 -3.69 -5.97 -5.13
N GLN A 281 -3.99 -6.97 -5.95
CA GLN A 281 -2.98 -7.84 -6.55
C GLN A 281 -2.11 -7.10 -7.57
N ALA A 282 -2.72 -6.25 -8.41
CA ALA A 282 -2.00 -5.43 -9.37
C ALA A 282 -1.08 -4.42 -8.66
N ALA A 283 -1.58 -3.72 -7.65
CA ALA A 283 -0.82 -2.76 -6.85
C ALA A 283 0.40 -3.41 -6.18
N ARG A 284 0.25 -4.58 -5.55
CA ARG A 284 1.38 -5.32 -4.97
C ARG A 284 2.45 -5.67 -6.00
N SER A 285 2.04 -6.00 -7.22
CA SER A 285 2.99 -6.29 -8.30
C SER A 285 3.72 -5.03 -8.76
N LEU A 286 3.00 -3.90 -8.91
CA LEU A 286 3.61 -2.60 -9.23
C LEU A 286 4.55 -2.13 -8.11
N GLU A 287 4.19 -2.33 -6.85
CA GLU A 287 5.04 -2.02 -5.70
C GLU A 287 6.37 -2.79 -5.77
N ARG A 288 6.33 -4.09 -6.06
CA ARG A 288 7.55 -4.91 -6.23
C ARG A 288 8.44 -4.40 -7.35
N LEU A 289 7.87 -4.00 -8.49
CA LEU A 289 8.60 -3.44 -9.61
C LEU A 289 9.24 -2.10 -9.26
N LEU A 290 8.51 -1.23 -8.56
CA LEU A 290 8.98 0.09 -8.16
C LEU A 290 10.04 0.04 -7.06
N ARG A 291 9.97 -0.91 -6.13
CA ARG A 291 10.85 -0.98 -4.95
C ARG A 291 12.35 -0.89 -5.28
N SER A 292 12.77 -1.53 -6.35
CA SER A 292 14.15 -1.48 -6.82
C SER A 292 14.46 -0.29 -7.73
N ASN A 293 13.48 0.57 -8.02
CA ASN A 293 13.56 1.61 -9.03
C ASN A 293 12.88 2.92 -8.64
N VAL A 294 12.72 3.19 -7.36
CA VAL A 294 12.04 4.38 -6.82
C VAL A 294 12.56 5.68 -7.45
N GLY A 295 13.86 5.80 -7.67
CA GLY A 295 14.45 6.98 -8.32
C GLY A 295 14.05 7.18 -9.79
N GLN A 296 13.36 6.21 -10.41
CA GLN A 296 12.79 6.36 -11.75
C GLN A 296 11.29 6.63 -11.76
N TRP A 297 10.66 6.68 -10.61
CA TRP A 297 9.25 6.96 -10.45
C TRP A 297 8.99 8.48 -10.54
N SER A 298 8.32 8.90 -11.58
CA SER A 298 8.07 10.33 -11.90
C SER A 298 6.91 10.92 -11.09
N MET A 299 6.65 10.43 -9.87
CA MET A 299 5.55 10.88 -9.05
C MET A 299 5.93 12.15 -8.27
N LEU A 300 5.55 13.30 -8.79
CA LEU A 300 5.86 14.63 -8.26
C LEU A 300 4.64 15.31 -7.62
N THR A 301 3.52 14.60 -7.52
CA THR A 301 2.27 15.05 -6.90
C THR A 301 1.97 14.23 -5.64
N PRO A 302 1.19 14.77 -4.68
CA PRO A 302 0.71 13.99 -3.54
C PRO A 302 -0.24 12.90 -4.03
N ILE A 303 0.09 11.64 -3.77
CA ILE A 303 -0.75 10.49 -4.18
C ILE A 303 -1.32 9.72 -2.99
N TRP A 304 -0.72 9.92 -1.82
CA TRP A 304 -1.12 9.20 -0.62
C TRP A 304 -2.45 9.72 -0.10
N ALA A 305 -3.29 8.80 0.34
CA ALA A 305 -4.54 9.18 0.94
C ALA A 305 -4.31 9.99 2.22
N THR A 306 -4.82 11.21 2.23
CA THR A 306 -5.00 11.95 3.47
C THR A 306 -6.22 11.40 4.19
N SER A 307 -6.11 11.21 5.51
CA SER A 307 -7.24 10.84 6.36
C SER A 307 -8.39 11.83 6.11
N GLY A 308 -9.45 11.39 5.44
CA GLY A 308 -10.65 12.22 5.21
C GLY A 308 -11.20 12.32 3.79
N SER A 309 -10.59 11.76 2.76
CA SER A 309 -11.14 11.87 1.41
C SER A 309 -11.97 10.64 1.01
N THR A 310 -13.28 10.83 1.08
CA THR A 310 -14.34 9.92 0.66
C THR A 310 -14.44 9.80 -0.86
N LEU A 311 -13.98 8.70 -1.43
CA LEU A 311 -14.47 8.04 -2.66
C LEU A 311 -13.67 6.74 -2.84
N GLY A 312 -13.95 5.77 -2.02
CA GLY A 312 -13.38 4.43 -1.99
C GLY A 312 -13.80 3.80 -0.67
N VAL A 313 -13.73 2.50 -0.54
CA VAL A 313 -14.00 1.85 0.76
C VAL A 313 -13.12 2.53 1.81
N PRO A 314 -13.68 3.20 2.82
CA PRO A 314 -12.89 3.91 3.81
C PRO A 314 -11.98 2.92 4.54
N LEU A 315 -10.72 3.31 4.75
CA LEU A 315 -9.88 2.56 5.68
C LEU A 315 -10.40 2.81 7.08
N ARG A 316 -10.89 1.75 7.70
CA ARG A 316 -11.30 1.77 9.11
C ARG A 316 -10.14 1.37 10.01
N LYS A 317 -10.21 1.80 11.25
CA LYS A 317 -9.25 1.45 12.29
C LYS A 317 -9.77 0.25 13.09
N ALA A 318 -8.91 -0.72 13.32
CA ALA A 318 -9.13 -1.78 14.29
C ALA A 318 -7.99 -1.75 15.34
N GLU A 319 -8.34 -2.00 16.58
CA GLU A 319 -7.42 -2.23 17.69
C GLU A 319 -7.63 -3.68 18.14
N LEU A 320 -6.69 -4.56 17.83
CA LEU A 320 -6.90 -6.00 17.96
C LEU A 320 -6.14 -6.62 19.14
N HIS A 321 -5.55 -5.78 19.99
CA HIS A 321 -4.78 -6.22 21.14
C HIS A 321 -4.97 -5.25 22.32
N LEU A 322 -5.88 -5.62 23.21
CA LEU A 322 -6.12 -4.90 24.47
C LEU A 322 -6.59 -5.85 25.58
N HIS A 323 -6.39 -5.43 26.82
CA HIS A 323 -6.64 -6.23 28.01
C HIS A 323 -7.73 -5.60 28.88
N SER A 324 -8.68 -6.44 29.30
CA SER A 324 -9.73 -6.04 30.22
C SER A 324 -9.36 -6.37 31.66
N HIS A 325 -10.25 -5.99 32.59
CA HIS A 325 -10.12 -6.38 34.01
C HIS A 325 -10.17 -7.92 34.22
N GLY A 326 -10.52 -8.68 33.21
CA GLY A 326 -10.47 -10.14 33.23
C GLY A 326 -9.05 -10.71 33.38
N SER A 327 -8.03 -9.94 33.00
CA SER A 327 -6.62 -10.28 33.24
C SER A 327 -5.91 -9.19 34.05
N ASP A 328 -5.23 -8.30 33.39
CA ASP A 328 -4.40 -7.25 34.00
C ASP A 328 -4.66 -5.85 33.44
N GLY A 329 -5.71 -5.70 32.64
CA GLY A 329 -6.22 -4.40 32.23
C GLY A 329 -7.02 -3.72 33.36
N LEU A 330 -7.10 -2.39 33.32
CA LEU A 330 -7.81 -1.57 34.32
C LEU A 330 -9.26 -1.30 33.96
N ARG A 331 -9.67 -1.59 32.74
CA ARG A 331 -10.99 -1.21 32.20
C ARG A 331 -11.83 -2.44 31.90
N ASP A 332 -13.16 -2.28 31.97
CA ASP A 332 -14.06 -3.28 31.43
C ASP A 332 -14.23 -3.13 29.89
N ILE A 333 -14.96 -4.05 29.29
CA ILE A 333 -15.11 -4.11 27.83
C ILE A 333 -15.94 -2.94 27.33
N ASP A 334 -16.94 -2.48 28.07
CA ASP A 334 -17.80 -1.36 27.67
C ASP A 334 -17.04 -0.02 27.75
N GLU A 335 -16.19 0.15 28.75
CA GLU A 335 -15.28 1.30 28.85
C GLU A 335 -14.30 1.33 27.67
N TRP A 336 -13.77 0.18 27.26
CA TRP A 336 -12.91 0.08 26.06
C TRP A 336 -13.69 0.39 24.78
N ARG A 337 -14.94 -0.08 24.67
CA ARG A 337 -15.82 0.20 23.54
C ARG A 337 -16.10 1.69 23.39
N GLU A 338 -16.38 2.40 24.50
CA GLU A 338 -16.58 3.84 24.51
C GLU A 338 -15.30 4.63 24.15
N ALA A 339 -14.16 4.19 24.67
CA ALA A 339 -12.87 4.79 24.31
C ALA A 339 -12.54 4.57 22.82
N ALA A 340 -12.85 3.42 22.27
CA ALA A 340 -12.69 3.09 20.86
C ALA A 340 -13.57 3.98 19.95
N ARG A 341 -14.84 4.18 20.35
CA ARG A 341 -15.77 5.11 19.68
C ARG A 341 -15.20 6.51 19.62
N SER A 342 -14.71 7.01 20.75
CA SER A 342 -14.08 8.33 20.86
C SER A 342 -12.81 8.46 20.02
N ALA A 343 -12.04 7.38 19.83
CA ALA A 343 -10.84 7.33 18.99
C ALA A 343 -11.13 7.08 17.49
N GLY A 344 -12.40 6.89 17.12
CA GLY A 344 -12.81 6.53 15.77
C GLY A 344 -12.32 5.15 15.33
N ILE A 345 -12.24 4.21 16.27
CA ILE A 345 -11.89 2.80 16.05
C ILE A 345 -13.20 2.02 15.85
N ARG A 346 -13.29 1.27 14.77
CA ARG A 346 -14.50 0.52 14.37
C ARG A 346 -14.57 -0.88 14.97
N ILE A 347 -13.42 -1.50 15.23
CA ILE A 347 -13.34 -2.86 15.76
C ILE A 347 -12.30 -2.90 16.88
N ILE A 348 -12.65 -3.54 18.00
CA ILE A 348 -11.70 -3.88 19.07
C ILE A 348 -11.63 -5.39 19.26
N GLY A 349 -10.44 -5.92 19.51
CA GLY A 349 -10.19 -7.31 19.92
C GLY A 349 -9.76 -7.34 21.38
N VAL A 350 -10.56 -7.98 22.25
CA VAL A 350 -10.24 -8.14 23.67
C VAL A 350 -9.49 -9.44 23.86
N THR A 351 -8.24 -9.35 24.31
CA THR A 351 -7.26 -10.47 24.32
C THR A 351 -6.63 -10.66 25.68
N ASP A 352 -7.44 -10.86 26.71
CA ASP A 352 -6.98 -11.09 28.08
C ASP A 352 -5.97 -12.25 28.19
N HIS A 353 -4.94 -12.09 29.04
CA HIS A 353 -3.89 -13.10 29.24
C HIS A 353 -4.45 -14.42 29.77
N ASP A 354 -4.28 -15.50 29.01
CA ASP A 354 -4.64 -16.87 29.36
C ASP A 354 -6.06 -16.98 29.98
N HIS A 355 -6.95 -16.04 29.61
CA HIS A 355 -8.28 -15.91 30.17
C HIS A 355 -9.30 -15.52 29.09
N ILE A 356 -10.41 -16.28 29.01
CA ILE A 356 -11.46 -16.06 28.00
C ILE A 356 -12.85 -15.85 28.63
N ALA A 357 -13.02 -16.15 29.95
CA ALA A 357 -14.34 -16.15 30.55
C ALA A 357 -15.00 -14.77 30.49
N THR A 358 -14.28 -13.70 30.83
CA THR A 358 -14.81 -12.34 30.86
C THR A 358 -15.39 -11.91 29.52
N VAL A 359 -14.61 -12.03 28.43
CA VAL A 359 -15.09 -11.61 27.11
C VAL A 359 -16.14 -12.58 26.54
N ARG A 360 -16.08 -13.85 26.92
CA ARG A 360 -17.10 -14.84 26.55
C ARG A 360 -18.44 -14.55 27.23
N GLU A 361 -18.47 -14.28 28.53
CA GLU A 361 -19.66 -13.92 29.30
C GLU A 361 -20.25 -12.59 28.77
N TRP A 362 -19.40 -11.61 28.54
CA TRP A 362 -19.81 -10.34 27.91
C TRP A 362 -20.48 -10.58 26.55
N SER A 363 -19.90 -11.43 25.69
CA SER A 363 -20.44 -11.75 24.36
C SER A 363 -21.77 -12.52 24.38
N MET A 364 -22.13 -13.13 25.50
CA MET A 364 -23.42 -13.81 25.68
C MET A 364 -24.54 -12.86 26.09
N THR A 365 -24.19 -11.72 26.67
CA THR A 365 -25.14 -10.75 27.26
C THR A 365 -25.23 -9.43 26.46
N HIS A 366 -24.26 -9.18 25.58
CA HIS A 366 -24.17 -7.96 24.80
C HIS A 366 -24.10 -8.25 23.30
N GLU A 367 -24.58 -7.32 22.52
CA GLU A 367 -24.42 -7.34 21.08
C GLU A 367 -22.96 -7.02 20.72
N ARG A 368 -22.32 -7.90 19.94
CA ARG A 368 -20.90 -7.76 19.58
C ARG A 368 -20.65 -6.57 18.63
N ASP A 369 -21.63 -6.17 17.86
CA ASP A 369 -21.55 -5.02 16.95
C ASP A 369 -22.79 -4.13 17.16
N ASP A 370 -22.57 -2.90 17.65
CA ASP A 370 -23.63 -1.90 17.85
C ASP A 370 -23.81 -0.95 16.65
N GLY A 371 -23.15 -1.25 15.53
CA GLY A 371 -23.10 -0.40 14.35
C GLY A 371 -22.02 0.69 14.40
N GLU A 372 -21.45 0.98 15.58
CA GLU A 372 -20.37 1.96 15.76
C GLU A 372 -19.05 1.29 16.11
N VAL A 373 -19.03 0.36 17.07
CA VAL A 373 -17.84 -0.39 17.49
C VAL A 373 -18.16 -1.86 17.65
N ALA A 374 -17.52 -2.70 16.84
CA ALA A 374 -17.59 -4.15 16.99
C ALA A 374 -16.54 -4.67 17.97
N VAL A 375 -16.90 -5.69 18.77
CA VAL A 375 -16.01 -6.38 19.69
C VAL A 375 -15.76 -7.79 19.20
N ILE A 376 -14.51 -8.13 18.94
CA ILE A 376 -14.08 -9.51 18.64
C ILE A 376 -13.53 -10.13 19.93
N PRO A 377 -14.16 -11.21 20.46
CA PRO A 377 -13.60 -11.98 21.54
C PRO A 377 -12.25 -12.58 21.14
N GLY A 378 -11.30 -12.56 22.06
CA GLY A 378 -9.97 -13.09 21.84
C GLY A 378 -9.31 -13.53 23.13
N VAL A 379 -8.09 -14.01 23.01
CA VAL A 379 -7.23 -14.38 24.13
C VAL A 379 -5.78 -14.19 23.73
N GLU A 380 -4.96 -13.70 24.63
CA GLU A 380 -3.51 -13.75 24.50
C GLU A 380 -2.97 -14.95 25.29
N ILE A 381 -2.46 -15.95 24.57
CA ILE A 381 -1.93 -17.18 25.17
C ILE A 381 -0.43 -17.04 25.38
N THR A 382 0.02 -17.26 26.60
CA THR A 382 1.42 -17.34 26.99
C THR A 382 1.99 -18.69 26.55
N ALA A 383 2.68 -18.71 25.39
CA ALA A 383 3.33 -19.90 24.87
C ALA A 383 4.67 -20.21 25.61
N ARG A 384 5.35 -21.28 25.21
CA ARG A 384 6.56 -21.79 25.84
C ARG A 384 7.61 -20.69 26.13
N GLY A 385 8.15 -20.73 27.35
CA GLY A 385 9.23 -19.83 27.80
C GLY A 385 8.75 -18.47 28.30
N ARG A 386 7.45 -18.21 28.37
CA ARG A 386 6.84 -16.94 28.84
C ARG A 386 7.32 -15.67 28.12
N ILE A 387 7.95 -15.83 26.96
CA ILE A 387 8.51 -14.74 26.16
C ILE A 387 7.73 -14.61 24.85
N VAL A 388 6.89 -15.60 24.52
CA VAL A 388 6.15 -15.67 23.27
C VAL A 388 4.67 -15.64 23.58
N HIS A 389 4.01 -14.63 23.09
CA HIS A 389 2.58 -14.48 23.23
C HIS A 389 1.89 -14.63 21.86
N VAL A 390 0.74 -15.27 21.89
CA VAL A 390 -0.07 -15.53 20.71
C VAL A 390 -1.47 -15.02 20.96
N GLY A 391 -1.85 -13.99 20.23
CA GLY A 391 -3.23 -13.53 20.19
C GLY A 391 -4.05 -14.47 19.31
N VAL A 392 -5.20 -14.90 19.80
CA VAL A 392 -6.19 -15.63 19.01
C VAL A 392 -7.51 -14.90 19.12
N LEU A 393 -8.02 -14.43 17.98
CA LEU A 393 -9.30 -13.74 17.86
C LEU A 393 -10.36 -14.71 17.34
N PHE A 394 -11.58 -14.61 17.83
CA PHE A 394 -12.68 -15.54 17.53
C PHE A 394 -13.84 -14.80 16.87
N THR A 395 -14.01 -14.92 15.58
CA THR A 395 -15.10 -14.24 14.84
C THR A 395 -16.39 -15.05 14.85
N GLU A 396 -16.30 -16.38 14.98
CA GLU A 396 -17.45 -17.29 15.02
C GLU A 396 -17.60 -17.93 16.40
N THR A 397 -16.78 -18.92 16.70
CA THR A 397 -16.88 -19.74 17.90
C THR A 397 -15.89 -19.33 18.97
N VAL A 398 -16.37 -18.96 20.16
CA VAL A 398 -15.52 -18.68 21.32
C VAL A 398 -15.34 -19.96 22.13
N PRO A 399 -14.10 -20.46 22.33
CA PRO A 399 -13.86 -21.72 23.05
C PRO A 399 -14.15 -21.58 24.54
N SER A 400 -14.48 -22.69 25.17
CA SER A 400 -14.65 -22.77 26.62
C SER A 400 -13.39 -23.21 27.37
N ARG A 401 -12.39 -23.73 26.64
CA ARG A 401 -11.13 -24.24 27.21
C ARG A 401 -9.95 -23.70 26.40
N LEU A 402 -8.92 -23.28 27.11
CA LEU A 402 -7.67 -22.75 26.56
C LEU A 402 -6.52 -23.75 26.75
N PRO A 403 -5.48 -23.69 25.92
CA PRO A 403 -4.20 -24.33 26.21
C PRO A 403 -3.64 -23.82 27.54
N LYS A 404 -2.91 -24.68 28.26
CA LYS A 404 -2.25 -24.25 29.50
C LYS A 404 -1.12 -23.25 29.18
N PRO A 405 -0.88 -22.22 30.02
CA PRO A 405 0.29 -21.36 29.90
C PRO A 405 1.58 -22.19 29.79
N GLY A 406 2.44 -21.86 28.83
CA GLY A 406 3.67 -22.59 28.54
C GLY A 406 3.53 -23.71 27.49
N THR A 407 2.35 -23.92 26.92
CA THR A 407 2.15 -24.83 25.79
C THR A 407 3.08 -24.42 24.61
N PRO A 408 3.70 -25.40 23.92
CA PRO A 408 4.54 -25.10 22.75
C PRO A 408 3.80 -24.33 21.66
N LEU A 409 4.46 -23.33 21.07
CA LEU A 409 3.86 -22.47 20.04
C LEU A 409 3.16 -23.23 18.90
N PRO A 410 3.73 -24.30 18.28
CA PRO A 410 3.03 -25.05 17.24
C PRO A 410 1.74 -25.73 17.72
N GLU A 411 1.68 -26.12 18.99
CA GLU A 411 0.48 -26.74 19.58
C GLU A 411 -0.62 -25.71 19.82
N VAL A 412 -0.24 -24.48 20.25
CA VAL A 412 -1.18 -23.37 20.38
C VAL A 412 -1.78 -23.01 19.00
N VAL A 413 -0.95 -22.96 17.96
CA VAL A 413 -1.43 -22.66 16.60
C VAL A 413 -2.35 -23.77 16.08
N ARG A 414 -2.03 -25.06 16.31
CA ARG A 414 -2.93 -26.17 15.91
C ARG A 414 -4.26 -26.08 16.63
N TRP A 415 -4.22 -25.89 17.95
CA TRP A 415 -5.44 -25.73 18.75
C TRP A 415 -6.32 -24.60 18.21
N ALA A 416 -5.73 -23.45 17.90
CA ALA A 416 -6.48 -22.34 17.33
C ALA A 416 -7.08 -22.70 15.96
N ARG A 417 -6.34 -23.38 15.09
CA ARG A 417 -6.81 -23.80 13.76
C ARG A 417 -7.99 -24.77 13.79
N ASP A 418 -8.16 -25.50 14.86
CA ASP A 418 -9.31 -26.42 15.06
C ASP A 418 -10.61 -25.65 15.45
N ILE A 419 -10.54 -24.33 15.68
CA ILE A 419 -11.68 -23.50 16.08
C ILE A 419 -12.15 -22.68 14.86
N ALA A 420 -13.43 -22.82 14.51
CA ALA A 420 -14.03 -22.08 13.41
C ALA A 420 -13.97 -20.55 13.66
N GLY A 421 -13.58 -19.81 12.64
CA GLY A 421 -13.46 -18.36 12.70
C GLY A 421 -12.29 -17.85 13.55
N SER A 422 -11.29 -18.68 13.86
CA SER A 422 -10.11 -18.23 14.59
C SER A 422 -9.12 -17.49 13.69
N ILE A 423 -8.53 -16.43 14.22
CA ILE A 423 -7.43 -15.66 13.60
C ILE A 423 -6.25 -15.68 14.55
N VAL A 424 -5.14 -16.25 14.11
CA VAL A 424 -3.91 -16.39 14.90
C VAL A 424 -2.97 -15.22 14.62
N VAL A 425 -2.63 -14.48 15.65
CA VAL A 425 -1.77 -13.29 15.59
C VAL A 425 -0.54 -13.48 16.46
N LEU A 426 0.63 -13.24 15.93
CA LEU A 426 1.83 -13.10 16.73
C LEU A 426 1.91 -11.68 17.28
N VAL A 427 1.65 -11.51 18.57
CA VAL A 427 1.58 -10.21 19.24
C VAL A 427 2.95 -9.76 19.76
N HIS A 428 3.21 -8.46 19.77
CA HIS A 428 4.46 -7.78 20.20
C HIS A 428 5.75 -8.62 20.05
N PRO A 429 6.03 -9.19 18.87
CA PRO A 429 7.08 -10.18 18.70
C PRO A 429 8.48 -9.61 18.87
N HIS A 430 9.34 -10.25 19.67
CA HIS A 430 10.74 -9.86 19.80
C HIS A 430 11.51 -10.15 18.49
N PRO A 431 12.08 -9.15 17.80
CA PRO A 431 12.56 -9.27 16.42
C PRO A 431 13.62 -10.34 16.15
N VAL A 432 14.40 -10.71 17.15
CA VAL A 432 15.45 -11.73 17.00
C VAL A 432 14.88 -13.13 17.11
N LEU A 433 13.96 -13.37 18.04
CA LEU A 433 13.40 -14.69 18.29
C LEU A 433 12.39 -15.08 17.21
N TRP A 434 11.62 -14.12 16.72
CA TRP A 434 10.50 -14.35 15.81
C TRP A 434 10.88 -14.84 14.42
N THR A 435 12.00 -14.39 13.86
CA THR A 435 12.46 -14.90 12.57
C THR A 435 12.69 -16.41 12.60
N ARG A 436 13.22 -16.93 13.72
CA ARG A 436 13.45 -18.36 13.92
C ARG A 436 12.12 -19.11 14.12
N GLN A 437 11.20 -18.53 14.87
CA GLN A 437 9.89 -19.12 15.15
C GLN A 437 9.00 -19.15 13.91
N LEU A 438 8.92 -18.08 13.14
CA LEU A 438 8.19 -18.06 11.86
C LEU A 438 8.72 -19.10 10.89
N ARG A 439 10.04 -19.27 10.83
CA ARG A 439 10.65 -20.32 9.99
C ARG A 439 10.22 -21.72 10.47
N GLY A 440 10.30 -21.99 11.76
CA GLY A 440 9.88 -23.27 12.32
C GLY A 440 8.38 -23.54 12.12
N LEU A 441 7.52 -22.52 12.23
CA LEU A 441 6.10 -22.64 11.92
C LEU A 441 5.86 -22.86 10.41
N ALA A 442 6.62 -22.19 9.55
CA ALA A 442 6.53 -22.38 8.10
C ALA A 442 6.89 -23.80 7.66
N GLU A 443 7.96 -24.38 8.26
CA GLU A 443 8.38 -25.77 8.01
C GLU A 443 7.31 -26.77 8.42
N LEU A 444 6.47 -26.44 9.39
CA LEU A 444 5.34 -27.25 9.85
C LEU A 444 4.02 -26.96 9.13
N GLY A 445 3.98 -25.98 8.22
CA GLY A 445 2.74 -25.53 7.58
C GLY A 445 1.79 -24.78 8.51
N LEU A 446 2.28 -24.23 9.63
CA LEU A 446 1.51 -23.62 10.73
C LEU A 446 1.74 -22.10 10.82
N LEU A 447 1.91 -21.42 9.68
CA LEU A 447 2.06 -19.96 9.71
C LEU A 447 0.84 -19.28 10.37
N PRO A 448 1.04 -18.23 11.19
CA PRO A 448 -0.06 -17.41 11.69
C PRO A 448 -0.73 -16.64 10.56
N ASP A 449 -1.93 -16.12 10.79
CA ASP A 449 -2.63 -15.26 9.84
C ASP A 449 -2.01 -13.88 9.78
N ALA A 450 -1.56 -13.38 10.93
CA ALA A 450 -1.02 -12.04 11.06
C ALA A 450 0.11 -11.96 12.10
N ILE A 451 0.87 -10.87 12.02
CA ILE A 451 1.90 -10.50 12.98
C ILE A 451 1.79 -9.01 13.31
N GLU A 452 1.89 -8.65 14.58
CA GLU A 452 2.01 -7.25 14.97
C GLU A 452 3.38 -6.69 14.58
N THR A 453 3.35 -5.59 13.85
CA THR A 453 4.56 -4.89 13.40
C THR A 453 4.62 -3.46 13.92
N ARG A 454 3.51 -2.93 14.46
CA ARG A 454 3.38 -1.63 15.10
C ARG A 454 2.81 -1.79 16.50
N TYR A 455 3.65 -1.61 17.48
CA TYR A 455 3.38 -1.64 18.91
C TYR A 455 4.46 -0.82 19.62
N PRO A 456 4.41 -0.56 20.94
CA PRO A 456 5.38 0.27 21.64
C PRO A 456 6.84 -0.25 21.58
N LEU A 457 7.49 -0.19 20.43
CA LEU A 457 8.88 -0.58 20.19
C LEU A 457 9.64 0.43 19.31
N VAL A 458 10.96 0.30 19.30
CA VAL A 458 11.86 1.14 18.51
C VAL A 458 11.72 0.89 17.00
N GLY A 459 11.60 1.94 16.20
CA GLY A 459 11.23 1.89 14.79
C GLY A 459 12.07 1.00 13.85
N TRP A 460 13.37 0.72 14.18
CA TRP A 460 14.18 -0.18 13.37
C TRP A 460 13.73 -1.65 13.46
N GLN A 461 13.16 -2.04 14.58
CA GLN A 461 12.61 -3.38 14.81
C GLN A 461 11.34 -3.60 13.98
N GLN A 462 10.47 -2.59 13.91
CA GLN A 462 9.24 -2.63 13.11
C GLN A 462 9.52 -2.94 11.65
N ARG A 463 10.52 -2.27 11.04
CA ARG A 463 10.91 -2.53 9.65
C ARG A 463 11.41 -3.95 9.41
N LYS A 464 12.07 -4.55 10.39
CA LYS A 464 12.51 -5.95 10.30
C LYS A 464 11.31 -6.89 10.29
N LEU A 465 10.35 -6.67 11.19
CA LEU A 465 9.13 -7.46 11.28
C LEU A 465 8.28 -7.37 10.00
N GLU A 466 8.11 -6.18 9.44
CA GLU A 466 7.38 -5.98 8.17
C GLU A 466 8.05 -6.72 6.99
N ARG A 467 9.38 -6.75 6.93
CA ARG A 467 10.11 -7.52 5.91
C ARG A 467 9.93 -9.02 6.08
N GLU A 468 9.98 -9.52 7.30
CA GLU A 468 9.77 -10.95 7.57
C GLU A 468 8.31 -11.34 7.30
N ALA A 469 7.32 -10.54 7.71
CA ALA A 469 5.92 -10.76 7.38
C ALA A 469 5.71 -10.86 5.87
N ALA A 470 6.27 -9.94 5.10
CA ALA A 470 6.21 -9.98 3.64
C ALA A 470 6.90 -11.23 3.04
N ARG A 471 8.02 -11.67 3.62
CA ARG A 471 8.77 -12.86 3.19
C ARG A 471 7.96 -14.13 3.39
N PHE A 472 7.30 -14.28 4.53
CA PHE A 472 6.47 -15.45 4.84
C PHE A 472 5.04 -15.34 4.34
N GLY A 473 4.66 -14.20 3.78
CA GLY A 473 3.32 -13.97 3.27
C GLY A 473 2.27 -13.93 4.38
N VAL A 474 2.58 -13.32 5.53
CA VAL A 474 1.72 -13.12 6.69
C VAL A 474 1.19 -11.68 6.69
N ALA A 475 -0.05 -11.46 7.14
CA ALA A 475 -0.62 -10.12 7.26
C ALA A 475 0.10 -9.30 8.35
N VAL A 476 0.03 -7.96 8.26
CA VAL A 476 0.62 -7.07 9.27
C VAL A 476 -0.48 -6.34 10.03
N LEU A 477 -0.35 -6.28 11.36
CA LEU A 477 -1.26 -5.59 12.25
C LEU A 477 -0.52 -4.57 13.12
N GLY A 478 -1.27 -3.58 13.61
CA GLY A 478 -0.87 -2.71 14.69
C GLY A 478 -1.76 -2.98 15.89
N GLY A 479 -1.18 -3.01 17.08
CA GLY A 479 -1.87 -3.18 18.34
C GLY A 479 -1.23 -2.28 19.41
N SER A 480 -2.03 -1.70 20.28
CA SER A 480 -1.55 -0.81 21.32
C SER A 480 -1.13 -1.54 22.60
N ASP A 481 -1.52 -2.81 22.74
CA ASP A 481 -1.33 -3.59 23.97
C ASP A 481 -1.85 -2.79 25.19
N ALA A 482 -3.09 -2.27 25.03
CA ALA A 482 -3.66 -1.31 25.95
C ALA A 482 -4.18 -1.99 27.24
N HIS A 483 -3.71 -1.49 28.39
CA HIS A 483 -4.05 -2.02 29.70
C HIS A 483 -4.69 -0.97 30.62
N LEU A 484 -4.42 0.31 30.45
CA LEU A 484 -4.57 1.31 31.51
C LEU A 484 -5.68 2.32 31.26
N THR A 485 -5.63 3.01 30.12
CA THR A 485 -6.57 4.10 29.81
C THR A 485 -6.95 4.10 28.33
N GLY A 486 -8.15 4.65 28.04
CA GLY A 486 -8.60 4.86 26.65
C GLY A 486 -7.65 5.69 25.81
N GLY A 487 -6.81 6.53 26.42
CA GLY A 487 -5.80 7.31 25.71
C GLY A 487 -4.64 6.49 25.13
N GLN A 488 -4.52 5.21 25.45
CA GLN A 488 -3.58 4.30 24.80
C GLN A 488 -4.08 3.82 23.44
N LEU A 489 -5.41 3.81 23.24
CA LEU A 489 -6.01 3.39 21.97
C LEU A 489 -5.71 4.37 20.84
N GLY A 490 -5.68 3.85 19.63
CA GLY A 490 -5.58 4.63 18.41
C GLY A 490 -4.17 5.06 18.02
N ARG A 491 -3.15 4.81 18.85
CA ARG A 491 -1.75 5.12 18.52
C ARG A 491 -1.14 4.08 17.58
N HIS A 492 -1.30 2.81 17.91
CA HIS A 492 -0.86 1.70 17.08
C HIS A 492 -2.11 0.94 16.64
N VAL A 493 -2.48 1.04 15.38
CA VAL A 493 -3.74 0.50 14.89
C VAL A 493 -3.53 -0.33 13.62
N THR A 494 -4.46 -1.23 13.40
CA THR A 494 -4.64 -1.90 12.13
C THR A 494 -5.60 -1.10 11.25
N LEU A 495 -5.16 -0.74 10.05
CA LEU A 495 -6.01 -0.15 9.03
C LEU A 495 -6.46 -1.24 8.06
N TYR A 496 -7.74 -1.28 7.74
CA TYR A 496 -8.32 -2.25 6.81
C TYR A 496 -9.38 -1.59 5.93
N PRO A 497 -9.57 -2.04 4.67
CA PRO A 497 -10.64 -1.56 3.80
C PRO A 497 -11.96 -2.22 4.18
N GLY A 498 -13.03 -1.46 4.25
CA GLY A 498 -14.36 -1.95 4.63
C GLY A 498 -14.89 -1.34 5.90
N ASP A 499 -15.93 -1.92 6.49
CA ASP A 499 -16.58 -1.36 7.67
C ASP A 499 -16.84 -2.40 8.78
N GLY A 500 -17.01 -3.67 8.45
CA GLY A 500 -17.38 -4.73 9.38
C GLY A 500 -16.23 -5.69 9.73
N VAL A 501 -16.56 -6.66 10.61
CA VAL A 501 -15.65 -7.73 11.02
C VAL A 501 -15.27 -8.60 9.82
N ASP A 502 -16.22 -8.93 8.95
CA ASP A 502 -15.97 -9.76 7.75
C ASP A 502 -14.98 -9.09 6.79
N ASP A 503 -15.05 -7.76 6.64
CA ASP A 503 -14.11 -7.00 5.83
C ASP A 503 -12.69 -7.04 6.44
N LEU A 504 -12.58 -6.94 7.75
CA LEU A 504 -11.30 -7.09 8.46
C LEU A 504 -10.72 -8.50 8.28
N VAL A 505 -11.54 -9.54 8.44
CA VAL A 505 -11.13 -10.95 8.22
C VAL A 505 -10.66 -11.15 6.78
N ALA A 506 -11.44 -10.67 5.81
CA ALA A 506 -11.06 -10.71 4.40
C ALA A 506 -9.75 -9.94 4.13
N ALA A 507 -9.55 -8.79 4.77
CA ALA A 507 -8.33 -8.00 4.66
C ALA A 507 -7.11 -8.71 5.27
N ILE A 508 -7.26 -9.42 6.39
CA ILE A 508 -6.20 -10.24 6.99
C ILE A 508 -5.84 -11.40 6.04
N HIS A 509 -6.81 -12.17 5.59
CA HIS A 509 -6.57 -13.30 4.70
C HIS A 509 -6.00 -12.87 3.33
N SER A 510 -6.44 -11.76 2.78
CA SER A 510 -5.90 -11.19 1.54
C SER A 510 -4.60 -10.40 1.76
N ARG A 511 -4.17 -10.21 3.02
CA ARG A 511 -2.97 -9.46 3.42
C ARG A 511 -3.01 -8.00 2.95
N THR A 512 -4.18 -7.40 3.00
CA THR A 512 -4.41 -6.00 2.63
C THR A 512 -4.48 -5.07 3.83
N THR A 513 -4.39 -5.63 5.05
CA THR A 513 -4.26 -4.86 6.29
C THR A 513 -2.95 -4.08 6.33
N ARG A 514 -2.93 -3.05 7.17
CA ARG A 514 -1.77 -2.19 7.39
C ARG A 514 -1.64 -1.85 8.85
N ALA A 515 -0.44 -2.02 9.36
CA ALA A 515 -0.07 -1.53 10.69
C ALA A 515 0.28 -0.05 10.60
N ALA A 516 -0.32 0.80 11.42
CA ALA A 516 -0.06 2.23 11.45
C ALA A 516 0.26 2.71 12.87
N THR A 517 1.16 3.70 12.96
CA THR A 517 1.36 4.50 14.16
C THR A 517 0.80 5.89 13.88
N LEU A 518 -0.22 6.29 14.63
CA LEU A 518 -0.90 7.56 14.46
C LEU A 518 -0.40 8.56 15.52
N PRO A 519 -0.44 9.87 15.22
CA PRO A 519 -0.18 10.90 16.23
C PRO A 519 -1.28 10.87 17.28
N GLY A 520 -0.91 11.07 18.51
CA GLY A 520 -1.80 11.06 19.66
C GLY A 520 -1.41 9.97 20.67
N GLY A 521 -2.11 9.93 21.76
CA GLY A 521 -1.88 9.07 22.90
C GLY A 521 -1.75 9.89 24.18
N VAL A 522 -1.99 9.25 25.31
CA VAL A 522 -1.89 9.86 26.64
C VAL A 522 -0.75 9.20 27.39
N SER A 523 0.13 10.00 27.96
CA SER A 523 1.14 9.50 28.89
C SER A 523 0.47 9.07 30.19
N VAL A 524 0.77 7.87 30.62
CA VAL A 524 0.28 7.33 31.90
C VAL A 524 1.37 7.50 32.96
N PRO A 525 1.02 7.90 34.18
CA PRO A 525 2.01 8.06 35.25
C PRO A 525 2.80 6.76 35.52
N ASN A 526 4.10 6.88 35.78
CA ASN A 526 5.00 5.74 35.98
C ASN A 526 4.57 4.84 37.17
N ASP A 527 3.96 5.41 38.22
CA ASP A 527 3.46 4.66 39.36
C ASP A 527 2.23 3.80 38.99
N VAL A 528 1.42 4.20 38.01
CA VAL A 528 0.33 3.39 37.47
C VAL A 528 0.90 2.22 36.69
N HIS A 529 1.88 2.46 35.80
CA HIS A 529 2.57 1.40 35.06
C HIS A 529 3.21 0.39 36.01
N LEU A 530 3.91 0.88 37.05
CA LEU A 530 4.57 0.00 38.02
C LEU A 530 3.55 -0.92 38.74
N ARG A 531 2.44 -0.36 39.23
CA ARG A 531 1.38 -1.12 39.93
C ARG A 531 0.76 -2.15 39.03
N GLN A 532 0.42 -1.79 37.80
CA GLN A 532 -0.12 -2.70 36.80
C GLN A 532 0.88 -3.80 36.46
N SER A 533 2.16 -3.45 36.21
CA SER A 533 3.20 -4.44 35.90
C SER A 533 3.42 -5.45 37.03
N VAL A 534 3.38 -5.00 38.29
CA VAL A 534 3.46 -5.89 39.45
C VAL A 534 2.23 -6.80 39.52
N ALA A 535 1.03 -6.26 39.28
CA ALA A 535 -0.20 -7.04 39.27
C ALA A 535 -0.21 -8.07 38.11
N SER A 536 0.26 -7.68 36.92
CA SER A 536 0.44 -8.57 35.78
C SER A 536 1.41 -9.71 36.10
N TRP A 537 2.57 -9.39 36.71
CA TRP A 537 3.53 -10.40 37.14
C TRP A 537 2.93 -11.42 38.13
N MET A 538 1.90 -11.05 38.88
CA MET A 538 1.21 -11.93 39.86
C MET A 538 0.18 -12.86 39.19
N LEU A 539 -0.26 -12.64 37.97
CA LEU A 539 -1.29 -13.44 37.27
C LEU A 539 -1.04 -14.94 37.29
N PRO A 540 0.17 -15.46 37.04
CA PRO A 540 0.43 -16.92 37.07
C PRO A 540 0.23 -17.56 38.43
N TRP A 541 0.19 -16.78 39.49
CA TRP A 541 0.01 -17.26 40.89
C TRP A 541 -1.33 -16.84 41.51
N ARG A 542 -2.27 -16.29 40.71
CA ARG A 542 -3.56 -15.79 41.20
C ARG A 542 -4.37 -16.79 42.05
N GLU A 543 -4.22 -18.09 41.76
CA GLU A 543 -4.89 -19.16 42.49
C GLU A 543 -4.25 -19.47 43.86
N ARG A 544 -3.06 -18.90 44.16
CA ARG A 544 -2.42 -19.09 45.48
C ARG A 544 -3.07 -18.18 46.52
N ASN A 545 -3.25 -18.71 47.73
CA ASN A 545 -3.87 -17.99 48.83
C ASN A 545 -3.25 -16.58 49.06
N GLY A 546 -4.11 -15.56 49.05
CA GLY A 546 -3.73 -14.17 49.30
C GLY A 546 -3.15 -13.40 48.08
N VAL A 547 -2.87 -14.06 46.98
CA VAL A 547 -2.29 -13.40 45.77
C VAL A 547 -3.35 -12.58 45.04
N GLU A 548 -4.51 -13.15 44.78
CA GLU A 548 -5.56 -12.44 44.02
C GLU A 548 -6.09 -11.18 44.74
N PRO A 549 -6.39 -11.21 46.07
CA PRO A 549 -6.77 -10.00 46.77
C PRO A 549 -5.72 -8.91 46.77
N LEU A 550 -4.43 -9.24 46.78
CA LEU A 550 -3.34 -8.29 46.69
C LEU A 550 -3.26 -7.70 45.26
N ARG A 551 -3.35 -8.55 44.26
CA ARG A 551 -3.38 -8.13 42.85
C ARG A 551 -4.53 -7.14 42.59
N GLN A 552 -5.74 -7.48 43.04
CA GLN A 552 -6.92 -6.61 42.88
C GLN A 552 -6.75 -5.27 43.59
N ARG A 553 -6.13 -5.22 44.76
CA ARG A 553 -5.80 -3.94 45.43
C ARG A 553 -4.82 -3.09 44.62
N LEU A 554 -3.80 -3.70 44.04
CA LEU A 554 -2.83 -3.00 43.17
C LEU A 554 -3.52 -2.44 41.92
N MET A 555 -4.36 -3.24 41.29
CA MET A 555 -5.13 -2.82 40.09
C MET A 555 -6.11 -1.69 40.41
N HIS A 556 -6.85 -1.81 41.52
CA HIS A 556 -7.74 -0.75 41.95
C HIS A 556 -6.99 0.56 42.23
N ALA A 557 -5.87 0.50 42.96
CA ALA A 557 -5.05 1.68 43.22
C ALA A 557 -4.44 2.28 41.93
N ALA A 558 -4.07 1.44 40.96
CA ALA A 558 -3.60 1.89 39.64
C ALA A 558 -4.73 2.57 38.87
N ARG A 559 -5.94 2.01 38.87
CA ARG A 559 -7.14 2.60 38.22
C ARG A 559 -7.47 3.98 38.79
N VAL A 560 -7.63 4.07 40.12
CA VAL A 560 -7.93 5.36 40.80
C VAL A 560 -6.89 6.41 40.44
N ARG A 561 -5.63 6.06 40.39
CA ARG A 561 -4.54 6.98 40.03
C ARG A 561 -4.57 7.35 38.56
N ALA A 562 -4.85 6.41 37.65
CA ALA A 562 -5.00 6.66 36.21
C ALA A 562 -6.16 7.62 35.92
N ASP A 563 -7.30 7.44 36.60
CA ASP A 563 -8.48 8.27 36.44
C ASP A 563 -8.30 9.71 37.02
N SER A 564 -7.47 9.83 38.05
CA SER A 564 -7.15 11.14 38.66
C SER A 564 -6.03 11.91 37.93
N ALA A 565 -5.27 11.23 37.04
CA ALA A 565 -4.20 11.85 36.30
C ALA A 565 -4.76 12.75 35.18
N ARG A 566 -4.31 14.01 35.11
CA ARG A 566 -4.61 14.84 33.94
C ARG A 566 -3.99 14.20 32.70
N PRO A 567 -4.73 14.02 31.60
CA PRO A 567 -4.17 13.51 30.37
C PRO A 567 -3.06 14.46 29.89
N VAL A 568 -1.84 13.97 29.82
CA VAL A 568 -0.73 14.67 29.19
C VAL A 568 -0.67 14.15 27.76
N PRO A 569 -1.02 14.97 26.74
CA PRO A 569 -0.86 14.56 25.36
C PRO A 569 0.61 14.15 25.15
N VAL A 570 0.84 12.97 24.62
CA VAL A 570 2.17 12.62 24.12
C VAL A 570 2.38 13.54 22.93
N GLY A 571 3.30 14.50 23.06
CA GLY A 571 3.53 15.53 22.07
C GLY A 571 3.60 14.91 20.69
N VAL A 572 2.87 15.48 19.77
CA VAL A 572 3.23 15.42 18.35
C VAL A 572 4.70 15.84 18.38
N ALA A 573 5.61 14.96 17.95
CA ALA A 573 6.95 15.42 17.63
C ALA A 573 6.71 16.58 16.67
N GLU A 574 6.97 17.80 17.14
CA GLU A 574 6.87 18.96 16.28
C GLU A 574 7.59 18.62 15.00
N PRO A 575 7.02 18.95 13.83
CA PRO A 575 7.81 18.84 12.62
C PRO A 575 9.04 19.67 12.91
N PHE A 576 10.21 19.03 12.95
CA PHE A 576 11.47 19.71 13.04
C PHE A 576 11.48 20.79 11.97
N ASP A 577 11.21 22.04 12.36
CA ASP A 577 11.64 23.22 11.65
C ASP A 577 13.16 23.21 11.72
N GLU A 578 13.79 22.65 10.67
CA GLU A 578 15.07 23.10 10.12
C GLU A 578 15.40 22.29 8.85
#